data_0f87c715e274993f3005dd132e5f396a
#
_entry.id   0f87c715e274993f3005dd132e5f396a
#
_cell.length_a   1.000
_cell.length_b   1.000
_cell.length_c   1.000
_cell.angle_alpha   90.00
_cell.angle_beta   90.00
_cell.angle_gamma   90.00
#
_symmetry.space_group_name_H-M   'P 1'
#
loop_
_entity.id
_entity.type
_entity.pdbx_description
1 polymer ?
#
loop_
_entity_poly.entity_id
_entity_poly.type
_entity_poly.pdbx_seq_one_letter_code
_entity_poly.pdbx_strand_id
1 'polypeptide(L)'
;SLDEVDPELLDTFNKLGISLDEQKRLTGVAVDAVMDSVSVKTTFHDTLSKAGVIFCSFSEAVKNHPDLVKQYLASVVPIGDNYFAALNSAVFSDGSFCYIPKGVHCPMELSTYFRINAAGSGQFERTLIVADEGSYVSYMEGCSAPQRDENQLHAAIVEIVVMKDAEVKYSTVQNWYPGDKDGKGGIYNFVTKRGMCKGNNSKLSWTQVETGSAITWKYPSCVLLGDNSVGEFYSVAVTNNHQQADTGTKMVHVGRNTKSTIISKGISSGKSQNSYRGLVKVNRLAENSRNYSQCDSLLLTDTCGAHTFPYIKVDNHSSIVEHEATTSKISEDQLFYCRQRGISQEGAIGLIVNGYAKEVLNKLPMEFAVEAQKLLSISLDNSVG
;
A
#
# COMPACT_ATOMS: atom_id res chain seq x y z
N SER A 1 -0.97 -1.30 -27.17
CA SER A 1 -2.35 -0.75 -27.24
C SER A 1 -3.32 -1.83 -26.79
N LEU A 2 -4.57 -1.48 -26.44
CA LEU A 2 -5.61 -2.47 -26.10
C LEU A 2 -5.88 -3.47 -27.24
N ASP A 3 -5.57 -3.11 -28.48
CA ASP A 3 -5.74 -3.94 -29.66
C ASP A 3 -4.72 -5.10 -29.74
N GLU A 4 -3.68 -5.06 -28.93
CA GLU A 4 -2.63 -6.09 -28.82
C GLU A 4 -2.85 -7.02 -27.63
N VAL A 5 -3.91 -6.79 -26.85
CA VAL A 5 -4.24 -7.58 -25.65
C VAL A 5 -5.10 -8.76 -26.02
N ASP A 6 -4.86 -9.89 -25.35
CA ASP A 6 -5.69 -11.08 -25.47
C ASP A 6 -7.18 -10.73 -25.29
N PRO A 7 -8.04 -11.04 -26.30
CA PRO A 7 -9.46 -10.74 -26.25
C PRO A 7 -10.18 -11.32 -25.02
N GLU A 8 -9.72 -12.45 -24.52
CA GLU A 8 -10.28 -13.09 -23.33
C GLU A 8 -9.96 -12.30 -22.05
N LEU A 9 -8.79 -11.65 -22.01
CA LEU A 9 -8.41 -10.77 -20.91
C LEU A 9 -9.27 -9.49 -20.93
N LEU A 10 -9.48 -8.89 -22.10
CA LEU A 10 -10.35 -7.72 -22.24
C LEU A 10 -11.81 -8.04 -21.85
N ASP A 11 -12.32 -9.20 -22.26
CA ASP A 11 -13.66 -9.65 -21.85
C ASP A 11 -13.75 -9.82 -20.32
N THR A 12 -12.69 -10.35 -19.71
CA THR A 12 -12.60 -10.48 -18.26
C THR A 12 -12.59 -9.09 -17.58
N PHE A 13 -11.81 -8.14 -18.06
CA PHE A 13 -11.80 -6.78 -17.52
C PHE A 13 -13.16 -6.09 -17.65
N ASN A 14 -13.85 -6.29 -18.79
CA ASN A 14 -15.19 -5.75 -19.01
C ASN A 14 -16.23 -6.38 -18.07
N LYS A 15 -16.19 -7.69 -17.86
CA LYS A 15 -17.05 -8.41 -16.90
C LYS A 15 -16.79 -7.97 -15.46
N LEU A 16 -15.55 -7.66 -15.12
CA LEU A 16 -15.17 -7.12 -13.82
C LEU A 16 -15.54 -5.64 -13.66
N GLY A 17 -15.98 -4.97 -14.74
CA GLY A 17 -16.30 -3.55 -14.73
C GLY A 17 -15.08 -2.66 -14.48
N ILE A 18 -13.88 -3.11 -14.85
CA ILE A 18 -12.64 -2.35 -14.78
C ILE A 18 -12.69 -1.25 -15.85
N SER A 19 -12.42 0.00 -15.47
CA SER A 19 -12.47 1.12 -16.42
C SER A 19 -11.46 0.97 -17.56
N LEU A 20 -11.75 1.53 -18.74
CA LEU A 20 -10.86 1.45 -19.91
C LEU A 20 -9.46 2.01 -19.64
N ASP A 21 -9.35 3.06 -18.84
CA ASP A 21 -8.05 3.64 -18.47
C ASP A 21 -7.26 2.71 -17.54
N GLU A 22 -7.93 1.97 -16.72
CA GLU A 22 -7.35 0.98 -15.82
C GLU A 22 -6.97 -0.30 -16.58
N GLN A 23 -7.80 -0.72 -17.54
CA GLN A 23 -7.47 -1.83 -18.46
C GLN A 23 -6.18 -1.54 -19.23
N LYS A 24 -6.00 -0.32 -19.72
CA LYS A 24 -4.77 0.10 -20.44
C LYS A 24 -3.51 0.00 -19.58
N ARG A 25 -3.61 0.29 -18.28
CA ARG A 25 -2.49 0.20 -17.33
C ARG A 25 -2.09 -1.24 -17.02
N LEU A 26 -3.07 -2.09 -16.89
CA LEU A 26 -2.86 -3.51 -16.58
C LEU A 26 -2.31 -4.29 -17.80
N THR A 27 -2.23 -3.64 -18.97
CA THR A 27 -1.60 -4.21 -20.16
C THR A 27 -0.08 -4.31 -19.97
N GLY A 28 0.47 -5.52 -19.94
CA GLY A 28 1.91 -5.74 -19.74
C GLY A 28 2.32 -6.00 -18.28
N VAL A 29 1.37 -5.98 -17.36
CA VAL A 29 1.55 -6.37 -15.95
C VAL A 29 0.86 -7.71 -15.73
N ALA A 30 1.49 -8.62 -14.99
CA ALA A 30 0.81 -9.84 -14.58
C ALA A 30 -0.20 -9.52 -13.48
N VAL A 31 -1.47 -9.79 -13.74
CA VAL A 31 -2.58 -9.41 -12.86
C VAL A 31 -3.27 -10.65 -12.31
N ASP A 32 -3.51 -10.67 -11.01
CA ASP A 32 -4.46 -11.56 -10.34
C ASP A 32 -5.68 -10.72 -9.93
N ALA A 33 -6.83 -10.99 -10.56
CA ALA A 33 -8.05 -10.25 -10.31
C ALA A 33 -8.89 -10.97 -9.25
N VAL A 34 -9.14 -10.29 -8.13
CA VAL A 34 -9.92 -10.79 -6.99
C VAL A 34 -11.19 -9.98 -6.83
N MET A 35 -12.34 -10.64 -6.92
CA MET A 35 -13.66 -10.06 -6.75
C MET A 35 -14.37 -10.70 -5.58
N ASP A 36 -14.88 -9.89 -4.63
CA ASP A 36 -15.60 -10.35 -3.44
C ASP A 36 -14.89 -11.51 -2.72
N SER A 37 -13.56 -11.39 -2.57
CA SER A 37 -12.66 -12.37 -1.93
C SER A 37 -12.48 -13.70 -2.70
N VAL A 38 -12.73 -13.73 -3.98
CA VAL A 38 -12.49 -14.91 -4.84
C VAL A 38 -11.62 -14.50 -6.02
N SER A 39 -10.51 -15.22 -6.23
CA SER A 39 -9.67 -15.04 -7.43
C SER A 39 -10.42 -15.49 -8.67
N VAL A 40 -10.46 -14.63 -9.68
CA VAL A 40 -11.22 -14.87 -10.92
C VAL A 40 -10.29 -15.32 -12.05
N LYS A 41 -9.11 -14.69 -12.18
CA LYS A 41 -8.16 -15.01 -13.25
C LYS A 41 -6.77 -14.45 -12.94
N THR A 42 -5.73 -15.26 -13.23
CA THR A 42 -4.33 -14.85 -13.24
C THR A 42 -3.81 -14.80 -14.68
N THR A 43 -3.12 -13.71 -15.05
CA THR A 43 -2.61 -13.49 -16.41
C THR A 43 -1.12 -13.78 -16.51
N PHE A 44 -0.60 -13.95 -17.74
CA PHE A 44 0.83 -14.22 -18.03
C PHE A 44 1.41 -15.47 -17.34
N HIS A 45 0.58 -16.44 -17.01
CA HIS A 45 0.98 -17.67 -16.31
C HIS A 45 2.16 -18.39 -16.97
N ASP A 46 2.15 -18.53 -18.31
CA ASP A 46 3.21 -19.23 -19.04
C ASP A 46 4.57 -18.53 -18.97
N THR A 47 4.56 -17.19 -19.04
CA THR A 47 5.80 -16.38 -18.95
C THR A 47 6.42 -16.48 -17.56
N LEU A 48 5.60 -16.40 -16.52
CA LEU A 48 6.03 -16.52 -15.14
C LEU A 48 6.51 -17.94 -14.82
N SER A 49 5.78 -18.97 -15.28
CA SER A 49 6.14 -20.37 -15.10
C SER A 49 7.47 -20.72 -15.76
N LYS A 50 7.78 -20.17 -16.94
CA LYS A 50 9.09 -20.35 -17.59
C LYS A 50 10.26 -19.78 -16.76
N ALA A 51 9.99 -18.71 -16.00
CA ALA A 51 10.95 -18.15 -15.05
C ALA A 51 10.95 -18.89 -13.70
N GLY A 52 10.06 -19.87 -13.51
CA GLY A 52 9.86 -20.60 -12.26
C GLY A 52 9.11 -19.79 -11.19
N VAL A 53 8.56 -18.63 -11.55
CA VAL A 53 7.77 -17.79 -10.65
C VAL A 53 6.38 -18.41 -10.46
N ILE A 54 5.96 -18.57 -9.20
CA ILE A 54 4.59 -18.98 -8.87
C ILE A 54 3.83 -17.70 -8.54
N PHE A 55 2.75 -17.45 -9.29
CA PHE A 55 1.81 -16.36 -9.04
C PHE A 55 0.41 -16.86 -9.36
N CYS A 56 -0.38 -17.12 -8.34
CA CYS A 56 -1.68 -17.75 -8.45
C CYS A 56 -2.56 -17.41 -7.24
N SER A 57 -3.82 -17.87 -7.28
CA SER A 57 -4.70 -17.78 -6.12
C SER A 57 -4.24 -18.67 -4.95
N PHE A 58 -4.67 -18.34 -3.72
CA PHE A 58 -4.44 -19.22 -2.59
C PHE A 58 -5.07 -20.61 -2.77
N SER A 59 -6.27 -20.65 -3.33
CA SER A 59 -6.97 -21.91 -3.62
C SER A 59 -6.18 -22.82 -4.55
N GLU A 60 -5.49 -22.25 -5.53
CA GLU A 60 -4.58 -22.97 -6.41
C GLU A 60 -3.29 -23.34 -5.70
N ALA A 61 -2.70 -22.42 -4.95
CA ALA A 61 -1.47 -22.67 -4.21
C ALA A 61 -1.61 -23.81 -3.18
N VAL A 62 -2.73 -23.89 -2.49
CA VAL A 62 -3.02 -24.99 -1.55
C VAL A 62 -3.04 -26.35 -2.23
N LYS A 63 -3.52 -26.43 -3.47
CA LYS A 63 -3.57 -27.67 -4.26
C LYS A 63 -2.22 -28.05 -4.85
N ASN A 64 -1.53 -27.08 -5.47
CA ASN A 64 -0.36 -27.33 -6.31
C ASN A 64 0.98 -27.14 -5.54
N HIS A 65 0.99 -26.32 -4.48
CA HIS A 65 2.19 -25.96 -3.70
C HIS A 65 1.95 -26.03 -2.18
N PRO A 66 1.34 -27.11 -1.64
CA PRO A 66 0.92 -27.20 -0.25
C PRO A 66 2.07 -27.03 0.76
N ASP A 67 3.27 -27.47 0.41
CA ASP A 67 4.42 -27.37 1.31
C ASP A 67 4.89 -25.93 1.50
N LEU A 68 4.91 -25.14 0.42
CA LEU A 68 5.22 -23.69 0.51
C LEU A 68 4.17 -22.96 1.33
N VAL A 69 2.88 -23.26 1.08
CA VAL A 69 1.79 -22.64 1.84
C VAL A 69 1.92 -22.97 3.34
N LYS A 70 2.11 -24.25 3.69
CA LYS A 70 2.30 -24.67 5.10
C LYS A 70 3.49 -24.04 5.76
N GLN A 71 4.58 -23.84 5.02
CA GLN A 71 5.82 -23.26 5.54
C GLN A 71 5.70 -21.78 5.86
N TYR A 72 4.97 -21.02 5.04
CA TYR A 72 5.00 -19.56 5.09
C TYR A 72 3.72 -18.89 5.53
N LEU A 73 2.56 -19.50 5.34
CA LEU A 73 1.27 -18.93 5.76
C LEU A 73 1.24 -18.71 7.27
N ALA A 74 0.83 -17.52 7.68
CA ALA A 74 0.79 -17.06 9.07
C ALA A 74 2.17 -17.01 9.77
N SER A 75 3.27 -17.09 9.02
CA SER A 75 4.63 -17.00 9.58
C SER A 75 5.05 -15.57 9.93
N VAL A 76 4.42 -14.57 9.32
CA VAL A 76 4.71 -13.14 9.52
C VAL A 76 3.54 -12.42 10.20
N VAL A 77 2.30 -12.79 9.86
CA VAL A 77 1.08 -12.30 10.54
C VAL A 77 0.43 -13.46 11.28
N PRO A 78 0.77 -13.66 12.56
CA PRO A 78 0.10 -14.68 13.37
C PRO A 78 -1.36 -14.30 13.62
N ILE A 79 -2.21 -15.28 13.90
CA ILE A 79 -3.64 -15.09 14.20
C ILE A 79 -3.86 -14.05 15.31
N GLY A 80 -2.98 -14.00 16.29
CA GLY A 80 -3.04 -13.07 17.43
C GLY A 80 -2.42 -11.70 17.19
N ASP A 81 -2.03 -11.30 15.95
CA ASP A 81 -1.43 -9.99 15.68
C ASP A 81 -2.35 -8.83 16.09
N ASN A 82 -3.60 -8.90 15.69
CA ASN A 82 -4.66 -7.95 16.06
C ASN A 82 -6.05 -8.54 15.78
N TYR A 83 -7.10 -7.83 16.18
CA TYR A 83 -8.50 -8.26 15.99
C TYR A 83 -8.84 -8.57 14.52
N PHE A 84 -8.47 -7.71 13.59
CA PHE A 84 -8.78 -7.89 12.17
C PHE A 84 -7.95 -9.00 11.52
N ALA A 85 -6.74 -9.25 12.01
CA ALA A 85 -5.94 -10.40 11.59
C ALA A 85 -6.58 -11.71 12.05
N ALA A 86 -7.12 -11.76 13.27
CA ALA A 86 -7.88 -12.90 13.77
C ALA A 86 -9.16 -13.12 12.95
N LEU A 87 -9.93 -12.05 12.68
CA LEU A 87 -11.12 -12.11 11.85
C LEU A 87 -10.81 -12.61 10.45
N ASN A 88 -9.83 -11.99 9.76
CA ASN A 88 -9.41 -12.44 8.43
C ASN A 88 -8.99 -13.91 8.44
N SER A 89 -8.20 -14.34 9.41
CA SER A 89 -7.75 -15.75 9.51
C SER A 89 -8.90 -16.75 9.68
N ALA A 90 -10.03 -16.32 10.23
CA ALA A 90 -11.22 -17.15 10.40
C ALA A 90 -12.09 -17.24 9.15
N VAL A 91 -12.10 -16.18 8.32
CA VAL A 91 -13.11 -16.04 7.24
C VAL A 91 -12.55 -15.83 5.84
N PHE A 92 -11.22 -15.64 5.66
CA PHE A 92 -10.68 -15.47 4.30
C PHE A 92 -10.92 -16.73 3.47
N SER A 93 -11.34 -16.57 2.24
CA SER A 93 -11.65 -17.66 1.32
C SER A 93 -10.62 -17.82 0.22
N ASP A 94 -10.00 -16.73 -0.19
CA ASP A 94 -8.97 -16.71 -1.23
C ASP A 94 -8.04 -15.50 -1.08
N GLY A 95 -7.19 -15.29 -2.06
CA GLY A 95 -6.22 -14.20 -2.13
C GLY A 95 -5.10 -14.55 -3.09
N SER A 96 -3.97 -13.87 -2.96
CA SER A 96 -2.86 -14.00 -3.89
C SER A 96 -1.66 -14.68 -3.23
N PHE A 97 -1.09 -15.66 -3.93
CA PHE A 97 0.13 -16.34 -3.54
C PHE A 97 1.23 -16.08 -4.57
N CYS A 98 2.40 -15.63 -4.09
CA CYS A 98 3.54 -15.34 -4.94
C CYS A 98 4.82 -15.93 -4.34
N TYR A 99 5.54 -16.72 -5.14
CA TYR A 99 6.86 -17.22 -4.79
C TYR A 99 7.84 -16.93 -5.92
N ILE A 100 8.92 -16.23 -5.59
CA ILE A 100 10.00 -15.93 -6.53
C ILE A 100 11.19 -16.83 -6.17
N PRO A 101 11.60 -17.74 -7.08
CA PRO A 101 12.68 -18.69 -6.82
C PRO A 101 14.04 -17.99 -6.63
N LYS A 102 14.95 -18.72 -6.01
CA LYS A 102 16.33 -18.30 -5.78
C LYS A 102 17.00 -17.76 -7.04
N GLY A 103 17.56 -16.55 -6.94
CA GLY A 103 18.32 -15.87 -8.01
C GLY A 103 17.45 -15.35 -9.16
N VAL A 104 16.13 -15.47 -9.08
CA VAL A 104 15.22 -15.01 -10.15
C VAL A 104 14.83 -13.55 -9.93
N HIS A 105 15.08 -12.74 -10.95
CA HIS A 105 14.47 -11.41 -11.06
C HIS A 105 13.16 -11.57 -11.84
N CYS A 106 12.04 -11.26 -11.18
CA CYS A 106 10.72 -11.39 -11.81
C CYS A 106 10.70 -10.56 -13.11
N PRO A 107 10.34 -11.18 -14.27
CA PRO A 107 10.49 -10.55 -15.57
C PRO A 107 9.53 -9.39 -15.82
N MET A 108 8.51 -9.22 -14.98
CA MET A 108 7.51 -8.18 -15.08
C MET A 108 6.99 -7.79 -13.70
N GLU A 109 6.31 -6.66 -13.60
CA GLU A 109 5.56 -6.33 -12.40
C GLU A 109 4.39 -7.28 -12.21
N LEU A 110 4.16 -7.66 -10.95
CA LEU A 110 2.99 -8.41 -10.56
C LEU A 110 1.96 -7.45 -9.98
N SER A 111 0.68 -7.69 -10.25
CA SER A 111 -0.38 -6.87 -9.68
C SER A 111 -1.54 -7.73 -9.22
N THR A 112 -2.09 -7.42 -8.07
CA THR A 112 -3.41 -7.90 -7.65
C THR A 112 -4.38 -6.74 -7.64
N TYR A 113 -5.53 -6.97 -8.24
CA TYR A 113 -6.62 -6.01 -8.28
C TYR A 113 -7.80 -6.52 -7.46
N PHE A 114 -8.11 -5.79 -6.37
CA PHE A 114 -9.21 -6.13 -5.48
C PHE A 114 -10.42 -5.23 -5.73
N ARG A 115 -11.59 -5.85 -5.87
CA ARG A 115 -12.85 -5.13 -6.05
C ARG A 115 -13.94 -5.72 -5.18
N ILE A 116 -14.56 -4.90 -4.35
CA ILE A 116 -15.79 -5.22 -3.62
C ILE A 116 -16.96 -4.86 -4.52
N ASN A 117 -17.80 -5.82 -4.88
CA ASN A 117 -18.92 -5.62 -5.78
C ASN A 117 -20.27 -5.98 -5.15
N ALA A 118 -20.33 -6.95 -4.24
CA ALA A 118 -21.56 -7.35 -3.57
C ALA A 118 -22.00 -6.38 -2.48
N ALA A 119 -23.31 -6.06 -2.42
CA ALA A 119 -23.89 -5.25 -1.34
C ALA A 119 -23.94 -6.06 -0.04
N GLY A 120 -23.80 -5.38 1.11
CA GLY A 120 -23.91 -6.01 2.43
C GLY A 120 -22.84 -7.05 2.75
N SER A 121 -21.75 -7.09 1.95
CA SER A 121 -20.63 -8.03 2.15
C SER A 121 -19.36 -7.29 2.58
N GLY A 122 -18.48 -7.99 3.30
CA GLY A 122 -17.10 -7.58 3.51
C GLY A 122 -16.14 -8.28 2.54
N GLN A 123 -14.95 -7.74 2.41
CA GLN A 123 -13.87 -8.39 1.67
C GLN A 123 -12.73 -8.77 2.62
N PHE A 124 -12.37 -10.06 2.56
CA PHE A 124 -11.37 -10.66 3.44
C PHE A 124 -10.43 -11.50 2.58
N GLU A 125 -9.36 -10.87 2.11
CA GLU A 125 -8.35 -11.56 1.32
C GLU A 125 -7.02 -11.64 2.06
N ARG A 126 -6.16 -12.55 1.59
CA ARG A 126 -4.82 -12.71 2.13
C ARG A 126 -3.79 -12.81 0.99
N THR A 127 -2.78 -11.97 1.04
CA THR A 127 -1.65 -12.00 0.10
C THR A 127 -0.41 -12.51 0.82
N LEU A 128 0.25 -13.50 0.22
CA LEU A 128 1.53 -14.01 0.70
C LEU A 128 2.58 -13.92 -0.41
N ILE A 129 3.66 -13.20 -0.14
CA ILE A 129 4.78 -13.05 -1.07
C ILE A 129 6.04 -13.61 -0.40
N VAL A 130 6.71 -14.53 -1.07
CA VAL A 130 7.99 -15.09 -0.65
C VAL A 130 9.03 -14.83 -1.74
N ALA A 131 10.02 -14.00 -1.42
CA ALA A 131 11.19 -13.76 -2.26
C ALA A 131 12.35 -14.57 -1.73
N ASP A 132 12.73 -15.63 -2.46
CA ASP A 132 13.83 -16.51 -2.09
C ASP A 132 15.20 -15.84 -2.33
N GLU A 133 16.27 -16.45 -1.91
CA GLU A 133 17.62 -15.87 -1.91
C GLU A 133 18.02 -15.27 -3.26
N GLY A 134 18.47 -14.00 -3.24
CA GLY A 134 18.93 -13.28 -4.43
C GLY A 134 17.84 -12.95 -5.44
N SER A 135 16.58 -13.08 -5.08
CA SER A 135 15.46 -12.80 -5.98
C SER A 135 14.99 -11.34 -5.90
N TYR A 136 14.24 -10.92 -6.91
CA TYR A 136 13.64 -9.58 -6.98
C TYR A 136 12.21 -9.64 -7.50
N VAL A 137 11.33 -8.88 -6.87
CA VAL A 137 9.97 -8.66 -7.36
C VAL A 137 9.48 -7.25 -7.05
N SER A 138 8.77 -6.65 -8.01
CA SER A 138 7.91 -5.48 -7.83
C SER A 138 6.46 -5.93 -7.89
N TYR A 139 5.71 -5.63 -6.84
CA TYR A 139 4.32 -6.05 -6.66
C TYR A 139 3.44 -4.84 -6.41
N MET A 140 2.31 -4.79 -7.11
CA MET A 140 1.34 -3.70 -7.01
C MET A 140 -0.02 -4.21 -6.55
N GLU A 141 -0.61 -3.53 -5.59
CA GLU A 141 -2.00 -3.76 -5.16
C GLU A 141 -2.87 -2.59 -5.58
N GLY A 142 -3.87 -2.85 -6.38
CA GLY A 142 -4.92 -1.91 -6.74
C GLY A 142 -6.23 -2.29 -6.06
N CYS A 143 -6.94 -1.30 -5.49
CA CYS A 143 -8.18 -1.56 -4.79
C CYS A 143 -9.24 -0.52 -5.17
N SER A 144 -10.47 -0.99 -5.41
CA SER A 144 -11.61 -0.10 -5.66
C SER A 144 -12.93 -0.68 -5.15
N ALA A 145 -13.89 0.20 -4.90
CA ALA A 145 -15.27 -0.18 -4.64
C ALA A 145 -16.24 0.84 -5.27
N PRO A 146 -17.43 0.40 -5.74
CA PRO A 146 -18.46 1.31 -6.21
C PRO A 146 -19.06 2.11 -5.06
N GLN A 147 -19.66 3.26 -5.39
CA GLN A 147 -20.41 4.10 -4.43
C GLN A 147 -21.64 3.34 -3.92
N ARG A 148 -21.81 3.32 -2.60
CA ARG A 148 -22.98 2.74 -1.92
C ARG A 148 -23.30 3.51 -0.65
N ASP A 149 -24.57 3.60 -0.29
CA ASP A 149 -25.05 4.26 0.95
C ASP A 149 -24.79 3.42 2.21
N GLU A 150 -24.13 2.27 2.06
CA GLU A 150 -23.82 1.34 3.15
C GLU A 150 -22.33 1.37 3.46
N ASN A 151 -21.98 1.11 4.73
CA ASN A 151 -20.61 0.85 5.10
C ASN A 151 -20.23 -0.60 4.75
N GLN A 152 -19.05 -0.79 4.18
CA GLN A 152 -18.51 -2.11 3.88
C GLN A 152 -17.14 -2.26 4.53
N LEU A 153 -16.85 -3.46 5.02
CA LEU A 153 -15.57 -3.78 5.65
C LEU A 153 -14.62 -4.41 4.65
N HIS A 154 -13.45 -3.82 4.52
CA HIS A 154 -12.29 -4.43 3.88
C HIS A 154 -11.26 -4.75 4.97
N ALA A 155 -11.02 -6.02 5.24
CA ALA A 155 -10.05 -6.47 6.23
C ALA A 155 -9.09 -7.49 5.61
N ALA A 156 -8.00 -6.97 5.02
CA ALA A 156 -7.01 -7.77 4.31
C ALA A 156 -5.76 -8.05 5.16
N ILE A 157 -5.05 -9.11 4.79
CA ILE A 157 -3.72 -9.41 5.32
C ILE A 157 -2.72 -9.51 4.17
N VAL A 158 -1.54 -8.91 4.37
CA VAL A 158 -0.38 -9.08 3.50
C VAL A 158 0.80 -9.54 4.32
N GLU A 159 1.38 -10.67 3.92
CA GLU A 159 2.60 -11.23 4.50
C GLU A 159 3.71 -11.26 3.46
N ILE A 160 4.89 -10.73 3.81
CA ILE A 160 6.05 -10.74 2.92
C ILE A 160 7.25 -11.32 3.65
N VAL A 161 7.88 -12.33 3.04
CA VAL A 161 9.13 -12.93 3.51
C VAL A 161 10.23 -12.63 2.49
N VAL A 162 11.31 -12.00 2.96
CA VAL A 162 12.45 -11.63 2.10
C VAL A 162 13.70 -12.36 2.60
N MET A 163 14.23 -13.26 1.77
CA MET A 163 15.39 -14.06 2.10
C MET A 163 16.70 -13.30 1.81
N LYS A 164 17.84 -13.95 2.00
CA LYS A 164 19.18 -13.37 1.83
C LYS A 164 19.35 -12.77 0.43
N ASP A 165 19.90 -11.54 0.38
CA ASP A 165 20.18 -10.81 -0.87
C ASP A 165 18.94 -10.60 -1.78
N ALA A 166 17.73 -10.81 -1.27
CA ALA A 166 16.48 -10.61 -2.02
C ALA A 166 15.91 -9.21 -1.79
N GLU A 167 15.15 -8.71 -2.77
CA GLU A 167 14.46 -7.42 -2.70
C GLU A 167 12.99 -7.56 -3.12
N VAL A 168 12.10 -6.97 -2.31
CA VAL A 168 10.67 -6.84 -2.62
C VAL A 168 10.29 -5.37 -2.58
N LYS A 169 9.67 -4.89 -3.66
CA LYS A 169 8.96 -3.60 -3.69
C LYS A 169 7.47 -3.90 -3.69
N TYR A 170 6.76 -3.39 -2.69
CA TYR A 170 5.31 -3.53 -2.60
C TYR A 170 4.66 -2.16 -2.64
N SER A 171 3.87 -1.93 -3.66
CA SER A 171 3.17 -0.66 -3.87
C SER A 171 1.67 -0.85 -3.75
N THR A 172 0.97 0.14 -3.20
CA THR A 172 -0.49 0.17 -3.11
C THR A 172 -1.00 1.51 -3.61
N VAL A 173 -1.97 1.48 -4.51
CA VAL A 173 -2.79 2.65 -4.85
C VAL A 173 -4.24 2.29 -4.56
N GLN A 174 -4.84 2.97 -3.58
CA GLN A 174 -6.20 2.71 -3.13
C GLN A 174 -7.11 3.88 -3.46
N ASN A 175 -8.26 3.55 -4.05
CA ASN A 175 -9.33 4.47 -4.39
C ASN A 175 -10.67 3.87 -3.96
N TRP A 176 -10.93 3.88 -2.67
CA TRP A 176 -12.16 3.41 -2.08
C TRP A 176 -13.24 4.49 -2.10
N TYR A 177 -14.49 4.08 -1.93
CA TYR A 177 -15.59 5.02 -1.73
C TYR A 177 -15.55 5.60 -0.30
N PRO A 178 -15.50 6.94 -0.14
CA PRO A 178 -15.31 7.59 1.16
C PRO A 178 -16.58 7.78 1.98
N GLY A 179 -17.76 7.47 1.44
CA GLY A 179 -19.05 7.92 1.93
C GLY A 179 -19.52 9.19 1.20
N ASP A 180 -20.74 9.62 1.51
CA ASP A 180 -21.33 10.84 0.94
C ASP A 180 -20.78 12.12 1.61
N LYS A 181 -21.26 13.28 1.15
CA LYS A 181 -20.87 14.59 1.69
C LYS A 181 -21.18 14.78 3.18
N ASP A 182 -22.14 14.03 3.71
CA ASP A 182 -22.54 14.06 5.11
C ASP A 182 -21.81 13.00 5.96
N GLY A 183 -20.91 12.23 5.34
CA GLY A 183 -20.11 11.18 5.98
C GLY A 183 -20.86 9.86 6.17
N LYS A 184 -21.94 9.63 5.42
CA LYS A 184 -22.72 8.40 5.48
C LYS A 184 -22.21 7.39 4.46
N GLY A 185 -22.14 6.11 4.85
CA GLY A 185 -21.64 5.04 4.00
C GLY A 185 -20.11 5.02 3.95
N GLY A 186 -19.57 4.37 2.92
CA GLY A 186 -18.15 4.29 2.64
C GLY A 186 -17.43 3.06 3.21
N ILE A 187 -16.22 2.87 2.78
CA ILE A 187 -15.42 1.68 3.10
C ILE A 187 -14.68 1.87 4.43
N TYR A 188 -14.74 0.86 5.29
CA TYR A 188 -13.85 0.68 6.44
C TYR A 188 -12.68 -0.21 6.01
N ASN A 189 -11.52 0.41 5.84
CA ASN A 189 -10.33 -0.21 5.26
C ASN A 189 -9.31 -0.53 6.37
N PHE A 190 -9.37 -1.75 6.89
CA PHE A 190 -8.52 -2.24 7.98
C PHE A 190 -7.56 -3.31 7.48
N VAL A 191 -6.34 -2.92 7.15
CA VAL A 191 -5.36 -3.81 6.51
C VAL A 191 -4.16 -4.07 7.40
N THR A 192 -3.85 -5.33 7.60
CA THR A 192 -2.65 -5.78 8.33
C THR A 192 -1.58 -6.19 7.34
N LYS A 193 -0.54 -5.37 7.19
CA LYS A 193 0.62 -5.66 6.32
C LYS A 193 1.87 -5.86 7.17
N ARG A 194 2.54 -7.01 7.02
CA ARG A 194 3.76 -7.32 7.73
C ARG A 194 4.80 -7.87 6.78
N GLY A 195 6.02 -7.37 6.90
CA GLY A 195 7.16 -7.88 6.16
C GLY A 195 8.31 -8.28 7.08
N MET A 196 8.99 -9.34 6.71
CA MET A 196 10.13 -9.88 7.44
C MET A 196 11.34 -9.99 6.50
N CYS A 197 12.32 -9.12 6.70
CA CYS A 197 13.65 -9.21 6.09
C CYS A 197 14.46 -10.26 6.83
N LYS A 198 14.22 -11.54 6.50
CA LYS A 198 14.75 -12.69 7.22
C LYS A 198 16.23 -12.95 6.93
N GLY A 199 16.65 -12.70 5.71
CA GLY A 199 18.04 -12.93 5.29
C GLY A 199 18.92 -11.69 5.36
N ASN A 200 20.25 -11.89 5.40
CA ASN A 200 21.21 -10.80 5.33
C ASN A 200 21.11 -10.06 3.99
N ASN A 201 21.36 -8.74 4.00
CA ASN A 201 21.28 -7.86 2.84
C ASN A 201 19.91 -7.82 2.17
N SER A 202 18.86 -8.34 2.80
CA SER A 202 17.50 -8.32 2.25
C SER A 202 16.91 -6.91 2.31
N LYS A 203 16.01 -6.61 1.37
CA LYS A 203 15.37 -5.29 1.28
C LYS A 203 13.89 -5.40 1.05
N LEU A 204 13.10 -4.64 1.83
CA LEU A 204 11.66 -4.48 1.65
C LEU A 204 11.29 -3.00 1.58
N SER A 205 10.63 -2.61 0.52
CA SER A 205 10.10 -1.25 0.34
C SER A 205 8.58 -1.28 0.25
N TRP A 206 7.92 -0.53 1.13
CA TRP A 206 6.49 -0.26 1.09
C TRP A 206 6.26 1.12 0.48
N THR A 207 5.45 1.21 -0.57
CA THR A 207 4.99 2.50 -1.12
C THR A 207 3.47 2.49 -1.13
N GLN A 208 2.82 3.51 -0.56
CA GLN A 208 1.37 3.54 -0.53
C GLN A 208 0.81 4.94 -0.81
N VAL A 209 -0.25 4.95 -1.62
CA VAL A 209 -1.10 6.12 -1.85
C VAL A 209 -2.50 5.74 -1.41
N GLU A 210 -2.93 6.37 -0.32
CA GLU A 210 -4.22 6.11 0.32
C GLU A 210 -5.16 7.28 0.03
N THR A 211 -6.20 6.99 -0.76
CA THR A 211 -7.30 7.92 -1.01
C THR A 211 -8.63 7.20 -0.83
N GLY A 212 -9.66 7.96 -0.56
CA GLY A 212 -10.97 7.39 -0.28
C GLY A 212 -11.03 6.74 1.11
N SER A 213 -11.90 5.77 1.27
CA SER A 213 -12.33 5.16 2.53
C SER A 213 -12.96 6.14 3.53
N ALA A 214 -14.01 5.72 4.21
CA ALA A 214 -14.57 6.47 5.33
C ALA A 214 -13.60 6.42 6.52
N ILE A 215 -13.06 5.24 6.78
CA ILE A 215 -12.05 5.02 7.83
C ILE A 215 -10.94 4.13 7.27
N THR A 216 -9.70 4.59 7.38
CA THR A 216 -8.50 3.80 7.07
C THR A 216 -7.73 3.51 8.36
N TRP A 217 -7.37 2.25 8.56
CA TRP A 217 -6.49 1.82 9.64
C TRP A 217 -5.44 0.84 9.10
N LYS A 218 -4.20 1.33 8.91
CA LYS A 218 -3.20 0.60 8.13
C LYS A 218 -1.78 0.93 8.55
N TYR A 219 -1.08 -0.07 9.08
CA TYR A 219 0.30 0.06 9.54
C TYR A 219 1.18 -1.05 8.96
N PRO A 220 1.73 -0.91 7.75
CA PRO A 220 2.74 -1.81 7.25
C PRO A 220 3.91 -1.89 8.21
N SER A 221 4.46 -3.08 8.40
CA SER A 221 5.65 -3.24 9.24
C SER A 221 6.78 -3.92 8.51
N CYS A 222 8.00 -3.64 8.97
CA CYS A 222 9.20 -4.30 8.50
C CYS A 222 10.04 -4.75 9.70
N VAL A 223 10.25 -6.05 9.82
CA VAL A 223 11.15 -6.65 10.81
C VAL A 223 12.47 -6.97 10.13
N LEU A 224 13.54 -6.27 10.51
CA LEU A 224 14.87 -6.36 9.94
C LEU A 224 15.70 -7.36 10.76
N LEU A 225 15.53 -8.66 10.44
CA LEU A 225 16.18 -9.77 11.15
C LEU A 225 17.62 -10.00 10.65
N GLY A 226 17.81 -10.01 9.34
CA GLY A 226 19.11 -10.23 8.73
C GLY A 226 20.06 -9.04 8.92
N ASP A 227 21.35 -9.29 9.05
CA ASP A 227 22.36 -8.24 9.06
C ASP A 227 22.36 -7.47 7.74
N ASN A 228 22.59 -6.16 7.79
CA ASN A 228 22.56 -5.22 6.65
C ASN A 228 21.21 -5.14 5.93
N SER A 229 20.13 -5.65 6.51
CA SER A 229 18.81 -5.55 5.88
C SER A 229 18.27 -4.11 5.90
N VAL A 230 17.42 -3.81 4.92
CA VAL A 230 16.89 -2.47 4.66
C VAL A 230 15.37 -2.51 4.60
N GLY A 231 14.73 -1.60 5.35
CA GLY A 231 13.29 -1.38 5.31
C GLY A 231 12.97 0.05 4.88
N GLU A 232 12.07 0.21 3.92
CA GLU A 232 11.64 1.52 3.44
C GLU A 232 10.12 1.64 3.51
N PHE A 233 9.64 2.83 3.89
CA PHE A 233 8.22 3.16 3.88
C PHE A 233 8.01 4.55 3.31
N TYR A 234 7.27 4.62 2.23
CA TYR A 234 6.88 5.84 1.54
C TYR A 234 5.35 5.91 1.48
N SER A 235 4.74 6.97 2.01
CA SER A 235 3.30 7.06 2.11
C SER A 235 2.78 8.46 1.78
N VAL A 236 1.67 8.50 1.03
CA VAL A 236 0.79 9.67 0.94
C VAL A 236 -0.60 9.25 1.37
N ALA A 237 -1.17 9.93 2.36
CA ALA A 237 -2.54 9.74 2.79
C ALA A 237 -3.33 11.04 2.57
N VAL A 238 -4.37 10.99 1.74
CA VAL A 238 -5.24 12.15 1.45
C VAL A 238 -6.61 11.89 2.03
N THR A 239 -7.07 12.83 2.84
CA THR A 239 -8.39 12.78 3.47
C THR A 239 -9.17 14.06 3.18
N ASN A 240 -10.46 13.90 2.95
CA ASN A 240 -11.40 15.00 2.68
C ASN A 240 -12.73 14.76 3.40
N ASN A 241 -13.62 15.74 3.41
CA ASN A 241 -14.96 15.66 4.04
C ASN A 241 -14.88 15.16 5.49
N HIS A 242 -15.45 13.99 5.77
CA HIS A 242 -15.49 13.36 7.11
C HIS A 242 -14.57 12.16 7.26
N GLN A 243 -13.68 11.93 6.28
CA GLN A 243 -12.77 10.79 6.29
C GLN A 243 -11.83 10.81 7.50
N GLN A 244 -11.50 9.62 7.97
CA GLN A 244 -10.51 9.40 9.03
C GLN A 244 -9.45 8.43 8.53
N ALA A 245 -8.21 8.86 8.49
CA ALA A 245 -7.08 7.99 8.20
C ALA A 245 -6.16 7.92 9.42
N ASP A 246 -5.96 6.72 9.92
CA ASP A 246 -4.93 6.42 10.91
C ASP A 246 -3.95 5.45 10.27
N THR A 247 -2.85 5.99 9.77
CA THR A 247 -1.85 5.27 9.00
C THR A 247 -0.48 5.38 9.64
N GLY A 248 0.49 4.66 9.12
CA GLY A 248 1.86 4.73 9.60
C GLY A 248 2.61 3.43 9.35
N THR A 249 3.67 3.21 10.11
CA THR A 249 4.54 2.05 9.92
C THR A 249 5.20 1.60 11.21
N LYS A 250 5.73 0.38 11.19
CA LYS A 250 6.54 -0.18 12.28
C LYS A 250 7.86 -0.69 11.68
N MET A 251 8.99 -0.09 12.08
CA MET A 251 10.32 -0.55 11.71
C MET A 251 11.01 -1.14 12.93
N VAL A 252 11.31 -2.44 12.89
CA VAL A 252 11.91 -3.19 14.00
C VAL A 252 13.27 -3.72 13.58
N HIS A 253 14.33 -3.13 14.13
CA HIS A 253 15.72 -3.50 13.89
C HIS A 253 16.14 -4.60 14.87
N VAL A 254 16.58 -5.74 14.33
CA VAL A 254 17.05 -6.90 15.11
C VAL A 254 18.47 -7.28 14.69
N GLY A 255 18.75 -7.36 13.40
CA GLY A 255 20.10 -7.60 12.85
C GLY A 255 21.01 -6.38 12.98
N ARG A 256 22.30 -6.57 12.74
CA ARG A 256 23.32 -5.52 12.76
C ARG A 256 23.36 -4.71 11.47
N ASN A 257 23.79 -3.45 11.54
CA ASN A 257 23.94 -2.55 10.40
C ASN A 257 22.65 -2.39 9.60
N THR A 258 21.49 -2.58 10.22
CA THR A 258 20.20 -2.47 9.55
C THR A 258 19.82 -1.02 9.34
N LYS A 259 19.10 -0.74 8.25
CA LYS A 259 18.67 0.64 7.91
C LYS A 259 17.18 0.70 7.67
N SER A 260 16.55 1.78 8.10
CA SER A 260 15.18 2.07 7.73
C SER A 260 14.97 3.55 7.37
N THR A 261 14.09 3.77 6.39
CA THR A 261 13.67 5.11 5.96
C THR A 261 12.17 5.19 5.99
N ILE A 262 11.64 6.25 6.58
CA ILE A 262 10.20 6.53 6.65
C ILE A 262 9.96 7.92 6.09
N ILE A 263 9.19 8.02 5.02
CA ILE A 263 8.70 9.29 4.45
C ILE A 263 7.18 9.21 4.40
N SER A 264 6.51 9.98 5.23
CA SER A 264 5.04 10.00 5.32
C SER A 264 4.51 11.40 5.07
N LYS A 265 3.63 11.55 4.11
CA LYS A 265 2.97 12.80 3.74
C LYS A 265 1.47 12.67 4.00
N GLY A 266 0.93 13.47 4.92
CA GLY A 266 -0.49 13.58 5.20
C GLY A 266 -1.08 14.83 4.55
N ILE A 267 -2.23 14.72 3.90
CA ILE A 267 -2.96 15.86 3.32
C ILE A 267 -4.39 15.79 3.80
N SER A 268 -4.86 16.85 4.44
CA SER A 268 -6.19 16.90 5.06
C SER A 268 -6.98 18.08 4.54
N SER A 269 -8.25 17.86 4.27
CA SER A 269 -9.22 18.88 3.85
C SER A 269 -10.60 18.66 4.47
N GLY A 270 -11.50 19.62 4.34
CA GLY A 270 -12.85 19.54 4.90
C GLY A 270 -12.84 19.41 6.42
N LYS A 271 -13.54 18.43 6.95
CA LYS A 271 -13.60 18.07 8.39
C LYS A 271 -12.82 16.78 8.70
N SER A 272 -11.95 16.37 7.78
CA SER A 272 -11.23 15.10 7.87
C SER A 272 -10.16 15.11 8.96
N GLN A 273 -9.78 13.90 9.40
CA GLN A 273 -8.72 13.69 10.39
C GLN A 273 -7.69 12.71 9.83
N ASN A 274 -6.44 13.13 9.81
CA ASN A 274 -5.33 12.31 9.32
C ASN A 274 -4.30 12.12 10.42
N SER A 275 -4.05 10.88 10.78
CA SER A 275 -3.11 10.50 11.84
C SER A 275 -1.99 9.65 11.28
N TYR A 276 -0.77 9.96 11.66
CA TYR A 276 0.40 9.11 11.45
C TYR A 276 0.83 8.48 12.77
N ARG A 277 0.99 7.15 12.80
CA ARG A 277 1.57 6.42 13.94
C ARG A 277 2.81 5.67 13.48
N GLY A 278 3.96 6.01 14.05
CA GLY A 278 5.23 5.39 13.70
C GLY A 278 5.86 4.67 14.89
N LEU A 279 6.20 3.39 14.71
CA LEU A 279 7.05 2.67 15.66
C LEU A 279 8.43 2.49 15.03
N VAL A 280 9.47 2.97 15.72
CA VAL A 280 10.86 2.60 15.45
C VAL A 280 11.41 1.91 16.68
N LYS A 281 11.73 0.62 16.57
CA LYS A 281 12.32 -0.15 17.64
C LYS A 281 13.68 -0.70 17.22
N VAL A 282 14.72 -0.36 17.98
CA VAL A 282 16.06 -0.91 17.81
C VAL A 282 16.35 -1.85 18.99
N ASN A 283 16.49 -3.14 18.68
CA ASN A 283 16.77 -4.16 19.70
C ASN A 283 18.22 -4.06 20.19
N ARG A 284 18.46 -4.62 21.37
CA ARG A 284 19.77 -4.58 22.04
C ARG A 284 20.94 -5.11 21.18
N LEU A 285 20.68 -6.08 20.32
CA LEU A 285 21.71 -6.70 19.47
C LEU A 285 21.84 -6.03 18.08
N ALA A 286 20.98 -5.06 17.75
CA ALA A 286 20.99 -4.37 16.47
C ALA A 286 22.04 -3.25 16.43
N GLU A 287 23.32 -3.64 16.48
CA GLU A 287 24.46 -2.73 16.45
C GLU A 287 24.52 -1.93 15.14
N ASN A 288 24.93 -0.65 15.23
CA ASN A 288 25.14 0.25 14.10
C ASN A 288 23.90 0.41 13.21
N SER A 289 22.71 0.23 13.75
CA SER A 289 21.47 0.42 13.01
C SER A 289 21.15 1.91 12.84
N ARG A 290 20.50 2.24 11.74
CA ARG A 290 20.12 3.63 11.44
C ARG A 290 18.67 3.73 10.98
N ASN A 291 17.94 4.69 11.55
CA ASN A 291 16.62 5.09 11.08
C ASN A 291 16.61 6.56 10.72
N TYR A 292 15.93 6.92 9.63
CA TYR A 292 15.50 8.26 9.31
C TYR A 292 13.99 8.27 9.11
N SER A 293 13.29 9.17 9.80
CA SER A 293 11.84 9.33 9.71
C SER A 293 11.48 10.78 9.45
N GLN A 294 10.70 11.03 8.41
CA GLN A 294 10.12 12.33 8.09
C GLN A 294 8.61 12.19 7.94
N CYS A 295 7.86 12.96 8.74
CA CYS A 295 6.40 12.91 8.80
C CYS A 295 5.84 14.33 8.62
N ASP A 296 5.38 14.64 7.43
CA ASP A 296 4.87 15.97 7.09
C ASP A 296 3.37 15.96 6.88
N SER A 297 2.69 16.99 7.33
CA SER A 297 1.26 17.19 7.18
C SER A 297 0.93 18.53 6.53
N LEU A 298 0.04 18.52 5.54
CA LEU A 298 -0.47 19.69 4.86
C LEU A 298 -1.97 19.84 5.13
N LEU A 299 -2.36 20.95 5.72
CA LEU A 299 -3.75 21.30 6.00
C LEU A 299 -4.28 22.24 4.92
N LEU A 300 -5.39 21.88 4.27
CA LEU A 300 -5.99 22.67 3.19
C LEU A 300 -7.15 23.56 3.71
N THR A 301 -7.75 23.20 4.85
CA THR A 301 -8.87 23.93 5.46
C THR A 301 -8.62 24.16 6.96
N ASP A 302 -9.43 25.02 7.58
CA ASP A 302 -9.32 25.32 9.01
C ASP A 302 -9.99 24.27 9.92
N THR A 303 -10.81 23.40 9.35
CA THR A 303 -11.63 22.43 10.09
C THR A 303 -11.07 21.01 10.06
N CYS A 304 -10.05 20.75 9.23
CA CYS A 304 -9.37 19.46 9.18
C CYS A 304 -8.27 19.34 10.24
N GLY A 305 -7.87 18.10 10.54
CA GLY A 305 -6.82 17.82 11.52
C GLY A 305 -5.72 16.93 10.99
N ALA A 306 -4.52 17.12 11.58
CA ALA A 306 -3.38 16.25 11.39
C ALA A 306 -2.75 15.93 12.74
N HIS A 307 -2.42 14.64 12.94
CA HIS A 307 -1.89 14.15 14.21
C HIS A 307 -0.68 13.25 13.96
N THR A 308 0.37 13.39 14.75
CA THR A 308 1.58 12.57 14.64
C THR A 308 1.91 11.94 15.98
N PHE A 309 1.99 10.60 15.99
CA PHE A 309 2.24 9.80 17.19
C PHE A 309 3.49 8.93 17.00
N PRO A 310 4.69 9.46 17.15
CA PRO A 310 5.91 8.68 17.07
C PRO A 310 6.12 7.88 18.37
N TYR A 311 6.49 6.61 18.22
CA TYR A 311 6.97 5.78 19.32
C TYR A 311 8.35 5.24 18.97
N ILE A 312 9.36 5.72 19.69
CA ILE A 312 10.76 5.39 19.42
C ILE A 312 11.33 4.69 20.65
N LYS A 313 11.82 3.46 20.46
CA LYS A 313 12.49 2.67 21.48
C LYS A 313 13.85 2.20 20.97
N VAL A 314 14.93 2.69 21.56
CA VAL A 314 16.31 2.35 21.19
C VAL A 314 16.99 1.66 22.37
N ASP A 315 17.24 0.39 22.23
CA ASP A 315 17.88 -0.43 23.25
C ASP A 315 19.38 -0.67 22.94
N ASN A 316 19.93 -0.04 21.89
CA ASN A 316 21.35 -0.13 21.49
C ASN A 316 21.95 1.27 21.23
N HIS A 317 23.03 1.60 21.96
CA HIS A 317 23.64 2.94 21.94
C HIS A 317 24.57 3.20 20.75
N SER A 318 24.90 2.19 19.92
CA SER A 318 25.64 2.42 18.67
C SER A 318 24.72 2.84 17.50
N SER A 319 23.39 2.87 17.71
CA SER A 319 22.42 3.14 16.68
C SER A 319 22.06 4.63 16.62
N ILE A 320 21.68 5.10 15.44
CA ILE A 320 21.26 6.46 15.17
C ILE A 320 19.80 6.46 14.73
N VAL A 321 18.97 7.23 15.41
CA VAL A 321 17.56 7.43 15.07
C VAL A 321 17.26 8.90 14.91
N GLU A 322 16.80 9.30 13.74
CA GLU A 322 16.46 10.67 13.38
C GLU A 322 14.95 10.74 13.09
N HIS A 323 14.27 11.73 13.66
CA HIS A 323 12.84 11.94 13.43
C HIS A 323 12.55 13.42 13.22
N GLU A 324 11.90 13.74 12.10
CA GLU A 324 11.39 15.08 11.80
C GLU A 324 9.88 15.00 11.61
N ALA A 325 9.16 16.01 12.09
CA ALA A 325 7.73 16.14 11.86
C ALA A 325 7.39 17.62 11.60
N THR A 326 6.66 17.87 10.53
CA THR A 326 6.17 19.21 10.20
C THR A 326 4.66 19.20 9.97
N THR A 327 4.02 20.30 10.34
CA THR A 327 2.62 20.56 9.97
C THR A 327 2.52 21.97 9.41
N SER A 328 2.01 22.07 8.20
CA SER A 328 1.83 23.36 7.52
C SER A 328 0.41 23.51 7.01
N LYS A 329 -0.07 24.72 6.94
CA LYS A 329 -1.29 25.11 6.23
C LYS A 329 -0.93 25.54 4.82
N ILE A 330 -1.83 25.31 3.86
CA ILE A 330 -1.64 25.79 2.49
C ILE A 330 -1.44 27.32 2.50
N SER A 331 -0.43 27.77 1.76
CA SER A 331 -0.08 29.20 1.73
C SER A 331 -1.06 29.99 0.84
N GLU A 332 -1.75 30.96 1.43
CA GLU A 332 -2.60 31.89 0.68
C GLU A 332 -1.81 32.72 -0.34
N ASP A 333 -0.56 33.07 -0.03
CA ASP A 333 0.33 33.78 -0.97
C ASP A 333 0.67 32.92 -2.19
N GLN A 334 0.91 31.62 -2.02
CA GLN A 334 1.13 30.69 -3.12
C GLN A 334 -0.12 30.53 -3.98
N LEU A 335 -1.29 30.41 -3.37
CA LEU A 335 -2.57 30.36 -4.09
C LEU A 335 -2.82 31.66 -4.86
N PHE A 336 -2.59 32.82 -4.23
CA PHE A 336 -2.70 34.11 -4.87
C PHE A 336 -1.75 34.25 -6.07
N TYR A 337 -0.49 33.85 -5.90
CA TYR A 337 0.51 33.86 -6.97
C TYR A 337 0.09 33.02 -8.19
N CYS A 338 -0.47 31.83 -7.95
CA CYS A 338 -0.99 30.97 -9.04
C CYS A 338 -2.19 31.62 -9.73
N ARG A 339 -3.13 32.16 -8.95
CA ARG A 339 -4.33 32.83 -9.49
C ARG A 339 -4.01 34.07 -10.32
N GLN A 340 -3.00 34.84 -9.95
CA GLN A 340 -2.52 35.98 -10.76
C GLN A 340 -1.98 35.58 -12.15
N ARG A 341 -1.67 34.28 -12.34
CA ARG A 341 -1.24 33.70 -13.61
C ARG A 341 -2.35 32.98 -14.35
N GLY A 342 -3.60 33.19 -13.95
CA GLY A 342 -4.77 32.59 -14.60
C GLY A 342 -5.04 31.14 -14.25
N ILE A 343 -4.35 30.57 -13.24
CA ILE A 343 -4.62 29.23 -12.74
C ILE A 343 -5.83 29.30 -11.80
N SER A 344 -6.81 28.41 -11.98
CA SER A 344 -7.95 28.33 -11.06
C SER A 344 -7.48 27.96 -9.64
N GLN A 345 -8.32 28.23 -8.64
CA GLN A 345 -7.99 27.86 -7.26
C GLN A 345 -7.79 26.35 -7.11
N GLU A 346 -8.66 25.55 -7.70
CA GLU A 346 -8.56 24.08 -7.73
C GLU A 346 -7.27 23.60 -8.42
N GLY A 347 -6.96 24.20 -9.59
CA GLY A 347 -5.70 23.90 -10.29
C GLY A 347 -4.47 24.25 -9.48
N ALA A 348 -4.49 25.37 -8.73
CA ALA A 348 -3.38 25.77 -7.87
C ALA A 348 -3.21 24.80 -6.69
N ILE A 349 -4.30 24.36 -6.06
CA ILE A 349 -4.28 23.35 -5.00
C ILE A 349 -3.71 22.04 -5.54
N GLY A 350 -4.20 21.57 -6.69
CA GLY A 350 -3.71 20.36 -7.35
C GLY A 350 -2.21 20.40 -7.61
N LEU A 351 -1.67 21.54 -8.08
CA LEU A 351 -0.23 21.73 -8.29
C LEU A 351 0.57 21.64 -6.99
N ILE A 352 0.10 22.30 -5.92
CA ILE A 352 0.77 22.30 -4.61
C ILE A 352 0.76 20.90 -4.02
N VAL A 353 -0.39 20.21 -4.04
CA VAL A 353 -0.56 18.85 -3.51
C VAL A 353 0.31 17.84 -4.27
N ASN A 354 0.31 17.89 -5.60
CA ASN A 354 1.16 17.02 -6.40
C ASN A 354 2.65 17.28 -6.16
N GLY A 355 3.04 18.54 -6.01
CA GLY A 355 4.40 18.92 -5.64
C GLY A 355 4.80 18.37 -4.27
N TYR A 356 3.91 18.46 -3.29
CA TYR A 356 4.09 17.95 -1.94
C TYR A 356 4.24 16.42 -1.88
N ALA A 357 3.44 15.71 -2.68
CA ALA A 357 3.43 14.24 -2.75
C ALA A 357 4.55 13.67 -3.66
N LYS A 358 5.23 14.50 -4.47
CA LYS A 358 6.13 14.08 -5.55
C LYS A 358 7.18 13.05 -5.13
N GLU A 359 7.77 13.23 -3.95
CA GLU A 359 8.81 12.31 -3.45
C GLU A 359 8.31 10.88 -3.32
N VAL A 360 7.09 10.70 -2.82
CA VAL A 360 6.45 9.38 -2.66
C VAL A 360 6.00 8.85 -4.02
N LEU A 361 5.38 9.70 -4.84
CA LEU A 361 4.89 9.30 -6.17
C LEU A 361 6.00 8.80 -7.09
N ASN A 362 7.20 9.37 -6.98
CA ASN A 362 8.38 8.93 -7.73
C ASN A 362 8.90 7.52 -7.34
N LYS A 363 8.37 6.93 -6.27
CA LYS A 363 8.70 5.55 -5.86
C LYS A 363 7.79 4.51 -6.51
N LEU A 364 6.66 4.96 -7.06
CA LEU A 364 5.74 4.09 -7.81
C LEU A 364 6.30 3.81 -9.22
N PRO A 365 5.96 2.66 -9.82
CA PRO A 365 6.10 2.48 -11.25
C PRO A 365 5.41 3.61 -12.03
N MET A 366 5.98 3.99 -13.19
CA MET A 366 5.57 5.20 -13.91
C MET A 366 4.08 5.21 -14.26
N GLU A 367 3.53 4.08 -14.68
CA GLU A 367 2.13 3.93 -15.06
C GLU A 367 1.19 4.23 -13.88
N PHE A 368 1.56 3.78 -12.69
CA PHE A 368 0.80 3.97 -11.46
C PHE A 368 1.02 5.35 -10.83
N ALA A 369 2.19 5.95 -11.04
CA ALA A 369 2.46 7.31 -10.58
C ALA A 369 1.52 8.34 -11.24
N VAL A 370 1.26 8.20 -12.54
CA VAL A 370 0.34 9.07 -13.29
C VAL A 370 -1.09 8.95 -12.77
N GLU A 371 -1.52 7.73 -12.45
CA GLU A 371 -2.85 7.53 -11.86
C GLU A 371 -2.95 8.11 -10.45
N ALA A 372 -1.97 7.81 -9.61
CA ALA A 372 -1.93 8.35 -8.28
C ALA A 372 -2.01 9.88 -8.28
N GLN A 373 -1.33 10.56 -9.23
CA GLN A 373 -1.44 12.01 -9.41
C GLN A 373 -2.87 12.46 -9.74
N LYS A 374 -3.57 11.74 -10.63
CA LYS A 374 -4.97 12.04 -10.96
C LYS A 374 -5.89 11.82 -9.76
N LEU A 375 -5.69 10.71 -9.03
CA LEU A 375 -6.49 10.39 -7.83
C LEU A 375 -6.31 11.46 -6.75
N LEU A 376 -5.09 11.96 -6.53
CA LEU A 376 -4.83 13.04 -5.58
C LEU A 376 -5.61 14.30 -5.94
N SER A 377 -5.66 14.66 -7.22
CA SER A 377 -6.42 15.83 -7.69
C SER A 377 -7.93 15.63 -7.51
N ILE A 378 -8.47 14.48 -7.95
CA ILE A 378 -9.91 14.16 -7.86
C ILE A 378 -10.37 14.05 -6.40
N SER A 379 -9.57 13.47 -5.51
CA SER A 379 -9.91 13.32 -4.10
C SER A 379 -10.09 14.66 -3.38
N LEU A 380 -9.57 15.75 -3.95
CA LEU A 380 -9.65 17.10 -3.42
C LEU A 380 -10.61 17.98 -4.21
N ASP A 381 -11.20 17.51 -5.30
CA ASP A 381 -12.25 18.24 -6.04
C ASP A 381 -13.42 18.52 -5.09
N ASN A 382 -13.88 19.77 -5.09
CA ASN A 382 -14.91 20.30 -4.17
C ASN A 382 -14.48 20.40 -2.68
N SER A 383 -13.20 20.30 -2.37
CA SER A 383 -12.72 20.38 -0.98
C SER A 383 -12.49 21.81 -0.47
N VAL A 384 -12.54 22.79 -1.35
CA VAL A 384 -12.32 24.20 -1.05
C VAL A 384 -13.42 25.03 -1.73
N GLY A 385 -14.54 25.12 -1.06
CA GLY A 385 -15.69 25.98 -1.37
C GLY A 385 -16.01 26.87 -0.20
#